data_601dc09c35a1531fb5f0ba8fc7e44374
#
_entry.id   601dc09c35a1531fb5f0ba8fc7e44374
#
_cell.length_a   1.000
_cell.length_b   1.000
_cell.length_c   1.000
_cell.angle_alpha   90.00
_cell.angle_beta   90.00
_cell.angle_gamma   90.00
#
_symmetry.space_group_name_H-M   'P 1'
#
loop_
_entity.id
_entity.type
_entity.pdbx_description
1 polymer ?
#
loop_
_entity_poly.entity_id
_entity_poly.type
_entity_poly.pdbx_seq_one_letter_code
_entity_poly.pdbx_strand_id
1 'polypeptide(L)'
;MNDVIAYFEQLDPILAALYATLFTWGLTALGASVVFLFKTMSRAALDGMLGFTGGVMVAASFWSLLAPGIEMSPGEGFIKVIPAAVGFFLGAVFLFGLDKILPHLHINFQMSEKEGIKTPWHKTTLLTLAITMHNIPEGLAVGVLFGGVAMGMDGATIGGAVALAMGIGLQNLPEGVAVAMPLRRAGMSRKKSFMYG
;
A
#
# COMPACT_ATOMS: atom_id res chain seq x y z
N MET A 1 -2.82 -11.39 19.30
CA MET A 1 -3.67 -11.39 18.11
C MET A 1 -5.16 -11.45 18.49
N ASN A 2 -5.58 -12.42 19.29
CA ASN A 2 -6.99 -12.58 19.69
C ASN A 2 -7.58 -11.33 20.36
N ASP A 3 -6.86 -10.68 21.27
CA ASP A 3 -7.34 -9.48 21.95
C ASP A 3 -7.52 -8.29 20.98
N VAL A 4 -6.65 -8.18 19.97
CA VAL A 4 -6.79 -7.15 18.92
C VAL A 4 -8.03 -7.40 18.08
N ILE A 5 -8.24 -8.65 17.65
CA ILE A 5 -9.43 -9.03 16.88
C ILE A 5 -10.71 -8.74 17.70
N ALA A 6 -10.75 -9.20 18.96
CA ALA A 6 -11.88 -8.95 19.87
C ALA A 6 -12.17 -7.46 20.09
N TYR A 7 -11.15 -6.61 20.12
CA TYR A 7 -11.32 -5.16 20.17
C TYR A 7 -11.94 -4.62 18.88
N PHE A 8 -11.46 -5.06 17.72
CA PHE A 8 -11.97 -4.61 16.43
C PHE A 8 -13.42 -5.10 16.17
N GLU A 9 -13.81 -6.25 16.71
CA GLU A 9 -15.19 -6.78 16.63
C GLU A 9 -16.21 -5.88 17.36
N GLN A 10 -15.77 -5.10 18.33
CA GLN A 10 -16.64 -4.18 19.10
C GLN A 10 -16.75 -2.79 18.46
N LEU A 11 -15.92 -2.49 17.46
CA LEU A 11 -15.90 -1.18 16.80
C LEU A 11 -16.93 -1.11 15.67
N ASP A 12 -17.42 0.10 15.45
CA ASP A 12 -18.09 0.41 14.19
C ASP A 12 -17.13 0.13 13.01
N PRO A 13 -17.59 -0.52 11.93
CA PRO A 13 -16.72 -0.91 10.81
C PRO A 13 -15.96 0.25 10.17
N ILE A 14 -16.53 1.45 10.12
CA ILE A 14 -15.88 2.65 9.59
C ILE A 14 -14.72 3.07 10.51
N LEU A 15 -14.96 3.04 11.83
CA LEU A 15 -13.92 3.32 12.82
C LEU A 15 -12.83 2.25 12.81
N ALA A 16 -13.21 0.97 12.64
CA ALA A 16 -12.25 -0.13 12.51
C ALA A 16 -11.35 0.07 11.30
N ALA A 17 -11.92 0.38 10.13
CA ALA A 17 -11.16 0.70 8.91
C ALA A 17 -10.25 1.92 9.11
N LEU A 18 -10.75 2.98 9.77
CA LEU A 18 -9.97 4.18 10.06
C LEU A 18 -8.77 3.86 10.96
N TYR A 19 -8.94 3.12 12.05
CA TYR A 19 -7.83 2.76 12.93
C TYR A 19 -6.82 1.86 12.22
N ALA A 20 -7.29 0.91 11.41
CA ALA A 20 -6.43 0.05 10.61
C ALA A 20 -5.58 0.86 9.61
N THR A 21 -6.19 1.82 8.89
CA THR A 21 -5.47 2.68 7.94
C THR A 21 -4.55 3.70 8.62
N LEU A 22 -4.92 4.23 9.78
CA LEU A 22 -4.03 5.06 10.59
C LEU A 22 -2.82 4.26 11.10
N PHE A 23 -2.99 3.00 11.45
CA PHE A 23 -1.89 2.11 11.81
C PHE A 23 -0.94 1.89 10.61
N THR A 24 -1.45 1.59 9.42
CA THR A 24 -0.62 1.40 8.22
C THR A 24 0.15 2.67 7.86
N TRP A 25 -0.52 3.83 7.88
CA TRP A 25 0.12 5.13 7.69
C TRP A 25 1.18 5.43 8.76
N GLY A 26 0.90 5.11 10.02
CA GLY A 26 1.85 5.29 11.12
C GLY A 26 3.15 4.51 10.92
N LEU A 27 3.07 3.31 10.32
CA LEU A 27 4.25 2.50 9.98
C LEU A 27 5.03 3.09 8.80
N THR A 28 4.37 3.69 7.80
CA THR A 28 5.05 4.48 6.76
C THR A 28 5.83 5.64 7.39
N ALA A 29 5.17 6.43 8.26
CA ALA A 29 5.81 7.54 8.96
C ALA A 29 6.97 7.06 9.86
N LEU A 30 6.83 5.90 10.51
CA LEU A 30 7.91 5.29 11.29
C LEU A 30 9.10 4.93 10.40
N GLY A 31 8.86 4.33 9.25
CA GLY A 31 9.89 4.04 8.24
C GLY A 31 10.59 5.32 7.76
N ALA A 32 9.83 6.34 7.37
CA ALA A 32 10.35 7.62 6.95
C ALA A 32 11.18 8.31 8.05
N SER A 33 10.90 8.06 9.33
CA SER A 33 11.62 8.64 10.47
C SER A 33 13.10 8.25 10.54
N VAL A 34 13.50 7.19 9.85
CA VAL A 34 14.90 6.71 9.75
C VAL A 34 15.85 7.82 9.25
N VAL A 35 15.35 8.81 8.50
CA VAL A 35 16.15 9.97 8.05
C VAL A 35 16.65 10.87 9.19
N PHE A 36 16.05 10.78 10.38
CA PHE A 36 16.55 11.51 11.56
C PHE A 36 17.78 10.83 12.16
N LEU A 37 17.90 9.51 12.02
CA LEU A 37 18.98 8.70 12.55
C LEU A 37 20.14 8.58 11.56
N PHE A 38 19.83 8.36 10.28
CA PHE A 38 20.82 8.08 9.25
C PHE A 38 20.79 9.15 8.15
N LYS A 39 21.96 9.47 7.59
CA LYS A 39 22.10 10.36 6.43
C LYS A 39 22.08 9.57 5.12
N THR A 40 22.63 8.38 5.14
CA THR A 40 22.76 7.48 3.99
C THR A 40 22.48 6.04 4.43
N MET A 41 21.98 5.25 3.52
CA MET A 41 21.77 3.81 3.69
C MET A 41 22.42 3.09 2.52
N SER A 42 22.91 1.87 2.74
CA SER A 42 23.53 1.09 1.66
C SER A 42 22.47 0.71 0.62
N ARG A 43 22.90 0.60 -0.64
CA ARG A 43 22.01 0.19 -1.73
C ARG A 43 21.44 -1.21 -1.48
N ALA A 44 22.27 -2.14 -1.03
CA ALA A 44 21.84 -3.50 -0.71
C ALA A 44 20.72 -3.54 0.36
N ALA A 45 20.80 -2.67 1.39
CA ALA A 45 19.74 -2.58 2.39
C ALA A 45 18.42 -2.05 1.80
N LEU A 46 18.49 -1.01 0.95
CA LEU A 46 17.31 -0.48 0.26
C LEU A 46 16.70 -1.50 -0.70
N ASP A 47 17.52 -2.18 -1.50
CA ASP A 47 17.06 -3.21 -2.44
C ASP A 47 16.44 -4.40 -1.68
N GLY A 48 17.02 -4.79 -0.54
CA GLY A 48 16.46 -5.83 0.34
C GLY A 48 15.10 -5.42 0.93
N MET A 49 14.94 -4.17 1.35
CA MET A 49 13.66 -3.63 1.84
C MET A 49 12.61 -3.60 0.74
N LEU A 50 12.95 -3.18 -0.46
CA LEU A 50 12.05 -3.18 -1.62
C LEU A 50 11.63 -4.60 -2.00
N GLY A 51 12.58 -5.56 -1.99
CA GLY A 51 12.27 -6.97 -2.23
C GLY A 51 11.35 -7.57 -1.16
N PHE A 52 11.57 -7.23 0.10
CA PHE A 52 10.68 -7.62 1.21
C PHE A 52 9.27 -7.04 1.02
N THR A 53 9.16 -5.74 0.74
CA THR A 53 7.89 -5.06 0.45
C THR A 53 7.13 -5.78 -0.68
N GLY A 54 7.78 -6.01 -1.82
CA GLY A 54 7.17 -6.73 -2.95
C GLY A 54 6.70 -8.13 -2.58
N GLY A 55 7.47 -8.88 -1.78
CA GLY A 55 7.08 -10.19 -1.28
C GLY A 55 5.83 -10.15 -0.40
N VAL A 56 5.76 -9.19 0.53
CA VAL A 56 4.58 -9.01 1.40
C VAL A 56 3.36 -8.61 0.58
N MET A 57 3.51 -7.70 -0.41
CA MET A 57 2.42 -7.30 -1.31
C MET A 57 1.83 -8.49 -2.07
N VAL A 58 2.67 -9.34 -2.65
CA VAL A 58 2.22 -10.55 -3.35
C VAL A 58 1.49 -11.50 -2.40
N ALA A 59 2.05 -11.72 -1.21
CA ALA A 59 1.46 -12.58 -0.19
C ALA A 59 0.08 -12.04 0.27
N ALA A 60 0.00 -10.76 0.60
CA ALA A 60 -1.24 -10.09 1.01
C ALA A 60 -2.30 -10.12 -0.11
N SER A 61 -1.91 -9.85 -1.35
CA SER A 61 -2.81 -9.91 -2.51
C SER A 61 -3.42 -11.28 -2.68
N PHE A 62 -2.64 -12.34 -2.51
CA PHE A 62 -3.17 -13.70 -2.66
C PHE A 62 -4.00 -14.14 -1.45
N TRP A 63 -3.39 -14.16 -0.25
CA TRP A 63 -4.04 -14.75 0.93
C TRP A 63 -5.10 -13.88 1.58
N SER A 64 -4.97 -12.56 1.49
CA SER A 64 -5.91 -11.65 2.14
C SER A 64 -6.98 -11.07 1.21
N LEU A 65 -6.80 -11.15 -0.11
CA LEU A 65 -7.75 -10.59 -1.09
C LEU A 65 -8.25 -11.62 -2.08
N LEU A 66 -7.38 -12.25 -2.90
CA LEU A 66 -7.81 -13.16 -3.97
C LEU A 66 -8.46 -14.42 -3.42
N ALA A 67 -7.83 -15.10 -2.46
CA ALA A 67 -8.37 -16.34 -1.91
C ALA A 67 -9.72 -16.13 -1.21
N PRO A 68 -9.89 -15.17 -0.28
CA PRO A 68 -11.21 -14.85 0.26
C PRO A 68 -12.20 -14.37 -0.80
N GLY A 69 -11.76 -13.55 -1.77
CA GLY A 69 -12.61 -13.09 -2.86
C GLY A 69 -13.16 -14.23 -3.71
N ILE A 70 -12.36 -15.27 -3.96
CA ILE A 70 -12.82 -16.50 -4.62
C ILE A 70 -13.82 -17.26 -3.73
N GLU A 71 -13.54 -17.38 -2.42
CA GLU A 71 -14.44 -18.05 -1.47
C GLU A 71 -15.80 -17.37 -1.39
N MET A 72 -15.85 -16.04 -1.38
CA MET A 72 -17.06 -15.22 -1.37
C MET A 72 -17.82 -15.22 -2.70
N SER A 73 -17.18 -15.62 -3.80
CA SER A 73 -17.80 -15.56 -5.13
C SER A 73 -18.86 -16.64 -5.31
N PRO A 74 -20.00 -16.31 -5.96
CA PRO A 74 -21.06 -17.27 -6.25
C PRO A 74 -20.60 -18.30 -7.30
N GLY A 75 -21.22 -19.49 -7.30
CA GLY A 75 -20.98 -20.56 -8.25
C GLY A 75 -20.03 -21.63 -7.73
N GLU A 76 -19.67 -22.57 -8.61
CA GLU A 76 -18.80 -23.70 -8.29
C GLU A 76 -17.67 -23.83 -9.31
N GLY A 77 -16.60 -24.51 -8.92
CA GLY A 77 -15.46 -24.79 -9.77
C GLY A 77 -14.84 -23.54 -10.36
N PHE A 78 -14.59 -23.54 -11.67
CA PHE A 78 -13.90 -22.45 -12.36
C PHE A 78 -14.73 -21.14 -12.38
N ILE A 79 -16.06 -21.23 -12.37
CA ILE A 79 -16.94 -20.04 -12.39
C ILE A 79 -16.68 -19.18 -11.14
N LYS A 80 -16.42 -19.79 -10.00
CA LYS A 80 -16.13 -19.10 -8.73
C LYS A 80 -14.85 -18.24 -8.78
N VAL A 81 -13.91 -18.56 -9.68
CA VAL A 81 -12.65 -17.82 -9.83
C VAL A 81 -12.81 -16.57 -10.71
N ILE A 82 -13.81 -16.56 -11.60
CA ILE A 82 -13.98 -15.50 -12.61
C ILE A 82 -14.07 -14.10 -11.99
N PRO A 83 -14.89 -13.82 -10.96
CA PRO A 83 -14.99 -12.46 -10.39
C PRO A 83 -13.67 -11.94 -9.86
N ALA A 84 -12.90 -12.77 -9.14
CA ALA A 84 -11.60 -12.40 -8.60
C ALA A 84 -10.56 -12.17 -9.71
N ALA A 85 -10.54 -13.03 -10.73
CA ALA A 85 -9.65 -12.89 -11.89
C ALA A 85 -9.96 -11.61 -12.70
N VAL A 86 -11.24 -11.34 -12.95
CA VAL A 86 -11.67 -10.12 -13.66
C VAL A 86 -11.35 -8.89 -12.83
N GLY A 87 -11.63 -8.90 -11.52
CA GLY A 87 -11.30 -7.80 -10.62
C GLY A 87 -9.80 -7.51 -10.59
N PHE A 88 -8.97 -8.55 -10.50
CA PHE A 88 -7.51 -8.41 -10.54
C PHE A 88 -7.03 -7.80 -11.87
N PHE A 89 -7.55 -8.28 -13.00
CA PHE A 89 -7.23 -7.73 -14.31
C PHE A 89 -7.68 -6.27 -14.46
N LEU A 90 -8.90 -5.94 -14.03
CA LEU A 90 -9.42 -4.56 -14.07
C LEU A 90 -8.61 -3.63 -13.17
N GLY A 91 -8.15 -4.11 -12.00
CA GLY A 91 -7.24 -3.38 -11.15
C GLY A 91 -5.91 -3.05 -11.83
N ALA A 92 -5.32 -4.02 -12.54
CA ALA A 92 -4.11 -3.81 -13.32
C ALA A 92 -4.33 -2.80 -14.47
N VAL A 93 -5.44 -2.89 -15.19
CA VAL A 93 -5.81 -1.94 -16.25
C VAL A 93 -6.03 -0.53 -15.67
N PHE A 94 -6.69 -0.43 -14.52
CA PHE A 94 -6.91 0.83 -13.82
C PHE A 94 -5.59 1.50 -13.43
N LEU A 95 -4.68 0.75 -12.80
CA LEU A 95 -3.35 1.26 -12.43
C LEU A 95 -2.52 1.66 -13.65
N PHE A 96 -2.55 0.86 -14.71
CA PHE A 96 -1.91 1.21 -15.98
C PHE A 96 -2.49 2.51 -16.56
N GLY A 97 -3.79 2.70 -16.48
CA GLY A 97 -4.45 3.94 -16.92
C GLY A 97 -4.01 5.15 -16.09
N LEU A 98 -3.95 5.01 -14.76
CA LEU A 98 -3.45 6.06 -13.87
C LEU A 98 -1.99 6.40 -14.17
N ASP A 99 -1.15 5.39 -14.40
CA ASP A 99 0.26 5.54 -14.76
C ASP A 99 0.44 6.38 -16.04
N LYS A 100 -0.43 6.20 -17.02
CA LYS A 100 -0.41 6.97 -18.27
C LYS A 100 -0.95 8.39 -18.15
N ILE A 101 -1.85 8.64 -17.21
CA ILE A 101 -2.54 9.94 -17.06
C ILE A 101 -1.83 10.80 -16.03
N LEU A 102 -1.50 10.26 -14.86
CA LEU A 102 -0.94 11.06 -13.78
C LEU A 102 0.56 11.34 -14.02
N PRO A 103 0.98 12.62 -13.95
CA PRO A 103 2.39 12.95 -14.06
C PRO A 103 3.13 12.49 -12.80
N HIS A 104 4.06 11.56 -12.96
CA HIS A 104 4.83 11.01 -11.84
C HIS A 104 6.26 10.68 -12.25
N LEU A 105 7.11 10.39 -11.28
CA LEU A 105 8.50 10.03 -11.49
C LEU A 105 8.93 8.99 -10.46
N HIS A 106 9.53 7.92 -10.92
CA HIS A 106 10.10 6.90 -10.03
C HIS A 106 11.41 7.39 -9.36
N ILE A 107 11.70 6.86 -8.17
CA ILE A 107 12.76 7.35 -7.27
C ILE A 107 14.14 7.43 -7.93
N ASN A 108 14.48 6.48 -8.78
CA ASN A 108 15.80 6.38 -9.43
C ASN A 108 15.85 7.04 -10.81
N PHE A 109 14.74 7.62 -11.30
CA PHE A 109 14.63 8.17 -12.65
C PHE A 109 15.09 9.63 -12.71
N GLN A 110 15.56 10.04 -13.89
CA GLN A 110 15.89 11.43 -14.19
C GLN A 110 14.63 12.21 -14.59
N MET A 111 14.67 13.53 -14.53
CA MET A 111 13.53 14.39 -14.92
C MET A 111 13.11 14.20 -16.39
N SER A 112 14.01 13.72 -17.24
CA SER A 112 13.73 13.36 -18.65
C SER A 112 12.88 12.09 -18.80
N GLU A 113 12.87 11.25 -17.77
CA GLU A 113 12.21 9.93 -17.72
C GLU A 113 10.86 9.98 -16.96
N LYS A 114 10.31 11.20 -16.75
CA LYS A 114 8.99 11.36 -16.14
C LYS A 114 7.90 10.75 -17.01
N GLU A 115 6.99 10.07 -16.37
CA GLU A 115 5.86 9.38 -16.97
C GLU A 115 4.57 10.21 -16.83
N GLY A 116 3.51 9.83 -17.57
CA GLY A 116 2.25 10.54 -17.60
C GLY A 116 2.26 11.81 -18.44
N ILE A 117 1.31 12.69 -18.18
CA ILE A 117 1.16 13.97 -18.92
C ILE A 117 2.36 14.88 -18.63
N LYS A 118 2.94 15.46 -19.68
CA LYS A 118 4.07 16.40 -19.56
C LYS A 118 3.69 17.60 -18.68
N THR A 119 4.45 17.81 -17.61
CA THR A 119 4.23 18.88 -16.64
C THR A 119 5.54 19.53 -16.24
N PRO A 120 5.55 20.84 -15.89
CA PRO A 120 6.72 21.52 -15.34
C PRO A 120 6.95 21.23 -13.85
N TRP A 121 6.21 20.34 -13.23
CA TRP A 121 6.27 20.07 -11.80
C TRP A 121 7.65 19.57 -11.35
N HIS A 122 8.00 19.93 -10.13
CA HIS A 122 9.27 19.53 -9.52
C HIS A 122 9.36 18.02 -9.28
N LYS A 123 10.57 17.51 -9.32
CA LYS A 123 10.87 16.09 -9.06
C LYS A 123 10.22 15.57 -7.77
N THR A 124 10.27 16.34 -6.70
CA THR A 124 9.67 15.97 -5.41
C THR A 124 8.16 15.74 -5.52
N THR A 125 7.43 16.65 -6.20
CA THR A 125 5.98 16.52 -6.41
C THR A 125 5.65 15.27 -7.20
N LEU A 126 6.40 14.98 -8.25
CA LEU A 126 6.21 13.80 -9.08
C LEU A 126 6.48 12.50 -8.31
N LEU A 127 7.53 12.47 -7.47
CA LEU A 127 7.83 11.35 -6.59
C LEU A 127 6.74 11.12 -5.55
N THR A 128 6.27 12.20 -4.89
CA THR A 128 5.17 12.11 -3.92
C THR A 128 3.90 11.57 -4.58
N LEU A 129 3.59 12.02 -5.80
CA LEU A 129 2.41 11.56 -6.52
C LEU A 129 2.50 10.06 -6.87
N ALA A 130 3.68 9.59 -7.30
CA ALA A 130 3.92 8.17 -7.55
C ALA A 130 3.58 7.31 -6.32
N ILE A 131 4.02 7.73 -5.13
CA ILE A 131 3.77 7.00 -3.88
C ILE A 131 2.29 7.06 -3.50
N THR A 132 1.67 8.24 -3.61
CA THR A 132 0.23 8.40 -3.34
C THR A 132 -0.60 7.44 -4.20
N MET A 133 -0.20 7.23 -5.48
CA MET A 133 -0.86 6.29 -6.38
C MET A 133 -0.81 4.84 -5.87
N HIS A 134 0.27 4.42 -5.23
CA HIS A 134 0.38 3.09 -4.63
C HIS A 134 -0.46 2.96 -3.35
N ASN A 135 -0.50 3.99 -2.52
CA ASN A 135 -1.21 3.96 -1.23
C ASN A 135 -2.75 4.01 -1.37
N ILE A 136 -3.28 4.57 -2.47
CA ILE A 136 -4.74 4.60 -2.71
C ILE A 136 -5.33 3.18 -2.81
N PRO A 137 -4.83 2.26 -3.65
CA PRO A 137 -5.32 0.88 -3.71
C PRO A 137 -5.18 0.13 -2.38
N GLU A 138 -4.11 0.37 -1.63
CA GLU A 138 -3.89 -0.25 -0.31
C GLU A 138 -4.95 0.17 0.70
N GLY A 139 -5.23 1.46 0.80
CA GLY A 139 -6.28 1.98 1.67
C GLY A 139 -7.66 1.47 1.26
N LEU A 140 -7.94 1.41 -0.06
CA LEU A 140 -9.18 0.84 -0.59
C LEU A 140 -9.33 -0.64 -0.23
N ALA A 141 -8.26 -1.44 -0.33
CA ALA A 141 -8.27 -2.86 0.01
C ALA A 141 -8.66 -3.10 1.48
N VAL A 142 -8.08 -2.31 2.40
CA VAL A 142 -8.46 -2.35 3.82
C VAL A 142 -9.93 -1.98 4.00
N GLY A 143 -10.36 -0.87 3.39
CA GLY A 143 -11.75 -0.39 3.47
C GLY A 143 -12.77 -1.40 2.94
N VAL A 144 -12.47 -2.06 1.82
CA VAL A 144 -13.34 -3.08 1.22
C VAL A 144 -13.52 -4.29 2.13
N LEU A 145 -12.46 -4.77 2.79
CA LEU A 145 -12.58 -5.91 3.71
C LEU A 145 -13.42 -5.56 4.96
N PHE A 146 -13.18 -4.42 5.59
CA PHE A 146 -14.02 -3.98 6.71
C PHE A 146 -15.48 -3.72 6.28
N GLY A 147 -15.68 -3.18 5.08
CA GLY A 147 -16.99 -3.01 4.47
C GLY A 147 -17.70 -4.34 4.22
N GLY A 148 -16.99 -5.36 3.73
CA GLY A 148 -17.51 -6.71 3.54
C GLY A 148 -17.98 -7.35 4.86
N VAL A 149 -17.20 -7.17 5.93
CA VAL A 149 -17.60 -7.60 7.29
C VAL A 149 -18.87 -6.89 7.73
N ALA A 150 -18.95 -5.57 7.53
CA ALA A 150 -20.11 -4.76 7.89
C ALA A 150 -21.39 -5.19 7.16
N MET A 151 -21.24 -5.62 5.92
CA MET A 151 -22.35 -6.11 5.10
C MET A 151 -22.72 -7.58 5.37
N GLY A 152 -22.01 -8.24 6.29
CA GLY A 152 -22.23 -9.67 6.60
C GLY A 152 -21.92 -10.59 5.42
N MET A 153 -20.96 -10.23 4.57
CA MET A 153 -20.58 -11.05 3.42
C MET A 153 -19.91 -12.35 3.88
N ASP A 154 -20.37 -13.48 3.34
CA ASP A 154 -19.75 -14.78 3.62
C ASP A 154 -18.25 -14.74 3.31
N GLY A 155 -17.42 -15.25 4.23
CA GLY A 155 -15.98 -15.27 4.09
C GLY A 155 -15.25 -13.95 4.48
N ALA A 156 -15.97 -12.83 4.64
CA ALA A 156 -15.41 -11.61 5.20
C ALA A 156 -15.34 -11.70 6.72
N THR A 157 -14.13 -11.60 7.28
CA THR A 157 -13.91 -11.69 8.73
C THR A 157 -13.07 -10.51 9.25
N ILE A 158 -13.32 -10.08 10.48
CA ILE A 158 -12.48 -9.09 11.16
C ILE A 158 -11.03 -9.56 11.22
N GLY A 159 -10.80 -10.85 11.51
CA GLY A 159 -9.46 -11.43 11.52
C GLY A 159 -8.74 -11.27 10.18
N GLY A 160 -9.43 -11.50 9.05
CA GLY A 160 -8.89 -11.29 7.70
C GLY A 160 -8.57 -9.83 7.42
N ALA A 161 -9.46 -8.90 7.79
CA ALA A 161 -9.25 -7.46 7.62
C ALA A 161 -8.07 -6.94 8.46
N VAL A 162 -7.95 -7.37 9.70
CA VAL A 162 -6.82 -7.06 10.59
C VAL A 162 -5.52 -7.64 10.04
N ALA A 163 -5.53 -8.90 9.57
CA ALA A 163 -4.35 -9.54 8.98
C ALA A 163 -3.87 -8.79 7.72
N LEU A 164 -4.79 -8.34 6.84
CA LEU A 164 -4.43 -7.49 5.70
C LEU A 164 -3.80 -6.17 6.15
N ALA A 165 -4.43 -5.48 7.09
CA ALA A 165 -3.91 -4.21 7.60
C ALA A 165 -2.51 -4.37 8.24
N MET A 166 -2.27 -5.48 8.96
CA MET A 166 -0.94 -5.81 9.49
C MET A 166 0.08 -6.07 8.37
N GLY A 167 -0.29 -6.80 7.33
CA GLY A 167 0.56 -7.06 6.16
C GLY A 167 0.94 -5.76 5.45
N ILE A 168 -0.05 -4.91 5.14
CA ILE A 168 0.16 -3.60 4.53
C ILE A 168 1.03 -2.72 5.44
N GLY A 169 0.76 -2.67 6.74
CA GLY A 169 1.59 -1.92 7.68
C GLY A 169 3.04 -2.38 7.69
N LEU A 170 3.26 -3.70 7.66
CA LEU A 170 4.60 -4.28 7.67
C LEU A 170 5.41 -3.92 6.42
N GLN A 171 4.78 -3.86 5.24
CA GLN A 171 5.43 -3.42 4.00
C GLN A 171 5.63 -1.89 3.94
N ASN A 172 4.72 -1.13 4.51
CA ASN A 172 4.78 0.34 4.51
C ASN A 172 5.98 0.87 5.28
N LEU A 173 6.47 0.16 6.30
CA LEU A 173 7.66 0.57 7.04
C LEU A 173 8.92 0.63 6.14
N PRO A 174 9.33 -0.44 5.42
CA PRO A 174 10.43 -0.32 4.47
C PRO A 174 10.12 0.62 3.29
N GLU A 175 8.86 0.78 2.89
CA GLU A 175 8.47 1.72 1.84
C GLU A 175 8.74 3.17 2.25
N GLY A 176 8.35 3.57 3.46
CA GLY A 176 8.68 4.90 4.01
C GLY A 176 10.19 5.16 4.03
N VAL A 177 11.01 4.15 4.39
CA VAL A 177 12.47 4.24 4.30
C VAL A 177 12.92 4.44 2.86
N ALA A 178 12.40 3.63 1.93
CA ALA A 178 12.80 3.61 0.52
C ALA A 178 12.51 4.95 -0.19
N VAL A 179 11.54 5.70 0.30
CA VAL A 179 11.21 7.04 -0.20
C VAL A 179 12.02 8.13 0.49
N ALA A 180 12.02 8.14 1.81
CA ALA A 180 12.60 9.23 2.59
C ALA A 180 14.14 9.28 2.46
N MET A 181 14.82 8.14 2.40
CA MET A 181 16.28 8.07 2.35
C MET A 181 16.88 8.61 1.04
N PRO A 182 16.38 8.28 -0.17
CA PRO A 182 16.84 8.92 -1.40
C PRO A 182 16.63 10.44 -1.42
N LEU A 183 15.50 10.94 -0.91
CA LEU A 183 15.24 12.38 -0.80
C LEU A 183 16.27 13.05 0.13
N ARG A 184 16.59 12.40 1.24
CA ARG A 184 17.63 12.86 2.16
C ARG A 184 19.02 12.86 1.54
N ARG A 185 19.34 11.81 0.77
CA ARG A 185 20.62 11.71 0.02
C ARG A 185 20.73 12.78 -1.07
N ALA A 186 19.61 13.16 -1.70
CA ALA A 186 19.55 14.25 -2.69
C ALA A 186 19.71 15.65 -2.09
N GLY A 187 20.02 15.78 -0.78
CA GLY A 187 20.27 17.05 -0.11
C GLY A 187 19.06 17.69 0.55
N MET A 188 17.89 17.04 0.52
CA MET A 188 16.70 17.54 1.21
C MET A 188 16.90 17.53 2.72
N SER A 189 16.32 18.50 3.44
CA SER A 189 16.38 18.54 4.90
C SER A 189 15.68 17.32 5.52
N ARG A 190 16.10 16.90 6.73
CA ARG A 190 15.50 15.78 7.46
C ARG A 190 13.98 15.89 7.56
N LYS A 191 13.48 17.07 7.97
CA LYS A 191 12.04 17.32 8.10
C LYS A 191 11.29 17.16 6.77
N LYS A 192 11.83 17.74 5.69
CA LYS A 192 11.21 17.61 4.37
C LYS A 192 11.25 16.16 3.86
N SER A 193 12.39 15.47 4.02
CA SER A 193 12.49 14.06 3.61
C SER A 193 11.51 13.17 4.37
N PHE A 194 11.31 13.41 5.66
CA PHE A 194 10.31 12.73 6.47
C PHE A 194 8.87 13.03 6.01
N MET A 195 8.56 14.30 5.72
CA MET A 195 7.20 14.72 5.33
C MET A 195 6.77 14.23 3.95
N TYR A 196 7.73 13.94 3.09
CA TYR A 196 7.48 13.43 1.73
C TYR A 196 7.64 11.90 1.61
N GLY A 197 8.17 11.24 2.61
CA GLY A 197 8.28 9.79 2.73
C GLY A 197 7.20 9.22 3.62
#